data_e5fe28d414a1d063aa38c7f51a944f76
#
_entry.id   e5fe28d414a1d063aa38c7f51a944f76
#
_cell.length_a   1.000
_cell.length_b   1.000
_cell.length_c   1.000
_cell.angle_alpha   90.00
_cell.angle_beta   90.00
_cell.angle_gamma   90.00
#
_symmetry.space_group_name_H-M   'P 1'
#
loop_
_entity.id
_entity.type
_entity.pdbx_description
1 polymer ?
#
loop_
_entity_poly.entity_id
_entity_poly.type
_entity_poly.pdbx_seq_one_letter_code
_entity_poly.pdbx_strand_id
1 'polypeptide(L)'
;MKRQIVSAFILLFIINTLLASLRTFAQTTPDKEDNSVRLMSYNIRNARGLDNITDYDRIANVILEAAPDIIGIQELDSVTGRSKGVDVLDILSRETLMYPTYAASIDYDGGKYGIGVLSKEKPINVIKVPLPCRNEPRMLLIVELEDYYFANTHFSLNSEDRMKAVEIINREVNKLDNSKPFFLVGDINATPESEEVKLLMSDFRSLVPVNQYTSPADNPTKCIDYIFGYDGVAGWSLLTDKGVINEKVASDHRPLFADIRLHAEKENIFRTKPYLQNPTGNGITISWLTNVPVHSWVEFGVDGNLDQRMELYVDGQMIVNNFHHKFRLEGLTPGETYSYRVCSREIAVYEAYRKEFGYTAISETYTFKLPKENEEDFKAIILNDLHQRRALIDLFSNLIEDIEYDFVIFNGDNIDDPRNENQAVASLSYMNEKVGAESVPVFYIRGNHEIRNAYSIGLRSLLDYVDDKTYGSFNWGDTRFVMLDCGEDKYDENPVYYGFNDFSGLRKDQADFLNKEVNSSEFELAAKRVLIHHIPVYGLGENSYNPSLDEWGAVLKDAPFNVAINGHTHRFAYHPENSIGNSFPVVIGGGNNAESATVMILEKEGSEMSLRVLNANGVELLKKSL
;
A
#
# COMPACT_ATOMS: atom_id res chain seq x y z
N MET A 1 -46.43 24.66 -20.02
CA MET A 1 -45.14 24.02 -20.06
C MET A 1 -43.93 24.97 -19.94
N LYS A 2 -43.77 26.02 -20.77
CA LYS A 2 -42.61 26.94 -20.68
C LYS A 2 -42.48 27.72 -19.35
N ARG A 3 -43.57 28.10 -18.67
CA ARG A 3 -43.53 28.79 -17.36
C ARG A 3 -43.16 27.88 -16.19
N GLN A 4 -43.48 26.60 -16.23
CA GLN A 4 -43.09 25.65 -15.17
C GLN A 4 -41.61 25.25 -15.25
N ILE A 5 -41.01 25.23 -16.44
CA ILE A 5 -39.57 24.93 -16.63
C ILE A 5 -38.73 26.10 -16.12
N VAL A 6 -39.14 27.36 -16.38
CA VAL A 6 -38.39 28.54 -15.87
C VAL A 6 -38.45 28.62 -14.35
N SER A 7 -39.60 28.29 -13.72
CA SER A 7 -39.70 28.25 -12.25
C SER A 7 -38.83 27.15 -11.61
N ALA A 8 -38.72 26.00 -12.25
CA ALA A 8 -37.83 24.91 -11.78
C ALA A 8 -36.34 25.28 -11.89
N PHE A 9 -35.94 25.98 -12.96
CA PHE A 9 -34.56 26.45 -13.11
C PHE A 9 -34.20 27.57 -12.12
N ILE A 10 -35.14 28.49 -11.84
CA ILE A 10 -34.93 29.54 -10.83
C ILE A 10 -34.84 28.92 -9.43
N LEU A 11 -35.69 27.93 -9.11
CA LEU A 11 -35.62 27.23 -7.82
C LEU A 11 -34.32 26.44 -7.66
N LEU A 12 -33.84 25.75 -8.72
CA LEU A 12 -32.57 25.05 -8.72
C LEU A 12 -31.37 26.00 -8.58
N PHE A 13 -31.44 27.18 -9.19
CA PHE A 13 -30.41 28.22 -9.08
C PHE A 13 -30.40 28.85 -7.70
N ILE A 14 -31.56 29.08 -7.08
CA ILE A 14 -31.69 29.59 -5.71
C ILE A 14 -31.20 28.54 -4.70
N ILE A 15 -31.51 27.26 -4.91
CA ILE A 15 -31.02 26.16 -4.05
C ILE A 15 -29.48 26.00 -4.20
N ASN A 16 -28.92 26.10 -5.41
CA ASN A 16 -27.48 26.08 -5.62
C ASN A 16 -26.77 27.33 -5.07
N THR A 17 -27.39 28.51 -5.13
CA THR A 17 -26.83 29.72 -4.50
C THR A 17 -26.96 29.70 -2.97
N LEU A 18 -28.05 29.14 -2.40
CA LEU A 18 -28.13 28.88 -0.95
C LEU A 18 -27.11 27.81 -0.48
N LEU A 19 -26.95 26.73 -1.24
CA LEU A 19 -25.92 25.71 -0.96
C LEU A 19 -24.48 26.24 -1.15
N ALA A 20 -24.29 27.18 -2.08
CA ALA A 20 -23.01 27.88 -2.23
C ALA A 20 -22.77 28.93 -1.13
N SER A 21 -23.80 29.59 -0.63
CA SER A 21 -23.70 30.53 0.49
C SER A 21 -23.53 29.82 1.85
N LEU A 22 -23.97 28.58 1.98
CA LEU A 22 -23.66 27.70 3.14
C LEU A 22 -22.24 27.13 3.10
N ARG A 23 -21.50 27.24 1.98
CA ARG A 23 -20.12 26.81 1.84
C ARG A 23 -19.06 27.90 2.01
N THR A 24 -19.42 29.11 2.39
CA THR A 24 -18.49 30.21 2.66
C THR A 24 -18.27 30.48 4.16
N PHE A 25 -18.28 29.46 5.01
CA PHE A 25 -17.42 29.50 6.17
C PHE A 25 -16.06 29.01 5.68
N ALA A 26 -15.10 29.91 5.61
CA ALA A 26 -13.73 29.55 5.26
C ALA A 26 -13.27 28.46 6.24
N GLN A 27 -12.98 27.28 5.72
CA GLN A 27 -12.34 26.22 6.50
C GLN A 27 -11.12 26.84 7.16
N THR A 28 -11.13 26.92 8.49
CA THR A 28 -10.08 27.58 9.25
C THR A 28 -8.86 26.68 9.48
N THR A 29 -9.03 25.38 9.20
CA THR A 29 -7.98 24.36 9.25
C THR A 29 -7.82 23.72 7.88
N PRO A 30 -6.57 23.43 7.44
CA PRO A 30 -6.33 22.73 6.18
C PRO A 30 -6.84 21.28 6.25
N ASP A 31 -7.13 20.71 5.08
CA ASP A 31 -7.44 19.28 4.97
C ASP A 31 -6.25 18.46 5.49
N LYS A 32 -6.55 17.44 6.26
CA LYS A 32 -5.52 16.55 6.81
C LYS A 32 -4.96 15.64 5.71
N GLU A 33 -3.64 15.47 5.65
CA GLU A 33 -3.01 14.49 4.75
C GLU A 33 -3.43 13.05 5.10
N ASP A 34 -3.56 12.20 4.10
CA ASP A 34 -3.76 10.77 4.30
C ASP A 34 -2.61 10.18 5.13
N ASN A 35 -2.95 9.23 6.02
CA ASN A 35 -2.00 8.58 6.94
C ASN A 35 -1.29 9.53 7.91
N SER A 36 -1.88 10.68 8.23
CA SER A 36 -1.44 11.56 9.31
C SER A 36 -2.37 11.48 10.52
N VAL A 37 -1.85 11.87 11.69
CA VAL A 37 -2.60 12.00 12.94
C VAL A 37 -2.68 13.47 13.29
N ARG A 38 -3.90 14.01 13.43
CA ARG A 38 -4.13 15.38 13.90
C ARG A 38 -4.31 15.41 15.41
N LEU A 39 -3.34 15.98 16.09
CA LEU A 39 -3.38 16.30 17.52
C LEU A 39 -4.02 17.68 17.72
N MET A 40 -4.85 17.82 18.74
CA MET A 40 -5.51 19.12 19.06
C MET A 40 -5.50 19.38 20.55
N SER A 41 -5.44 20.66 20.95
CA SER A 41 -5.65 21.12 22.33
C SER A 41 -6.63 22.27 22.34
N TYR A 42 -7.56 22.25 23.31
CA TYR A 42 -8.54 23.30 23.46
C TYR A 42 -8.99 23.50 24.92
N ASN A 43 -8.66 24.65 25.50
CA ASN A 43 -9.31 25.11 26.74
C ASN A 43 -10.68 25.70 26.35
N ILE A 44 -11.76 25.04 26.75
CA ILE A 44 -13.13 25.40 26.33
C ILE A 44 -13.88 26.30 27.32
N ARG A 45 -13.25 26.69 28.44
CA ARG A 45 -13.91 27.53 29.46
C ARG A 45 -15.33 27.03 29.82
N ASN A 46 -15.47 25.79 30.19
CA ASN A 46 -16.76 25.11 30.43
C ASN A 46 -17.83 25.37 29.34
N ALA A 47 -17.41 25.49 28.07
CA ALA A 47 -18.21 25.84 26.88
C ALA A 47 -18.88 27.22 26.97
N ARG A 48 -18.39 28.13 27.81
CA ARG A 48 -18.88 29.50 27.92
C ARG A 48 -18.05 30.44 27.03
N GLY A 49 -18.67 30.91 25.96
CA GLY A 49 -18.05 31.84 25.03
C GLY A 49 -17.78 33.25 25.61
N LEU A 50 -17.06 34.07 24.83
CA LEU A 50 -16.84 35.49 25.15
C LEU A 50 -18.14 36.30 25.15
N ASP A 51 -19.17 35.84 24.46
CA ASP A 51 -20.55 36.35 24.52
C ASP A 51 -21.30 35.98 25.80
N ASN A 52 -20.66 35.26 26.72
CA ASN A 52 -21.22 34.74 27.96
C ASN A 52 -22.35 33.69 27.78
N ILE A 53 -22.48 33.10 26.60
CA ILE A 53 -23.40 32.03 26.31
C ILE A 53 -22.67 30.69 26.46
N THR A 54 -23.24 29.77 27.26
CA THR A 54 -22.78 28.38 27.31
C THR A 54 -23.42 27.62 26.17
N ASP A 55 -22.61 27.06 25.27
CA ASP A 55 -23.06 26.43 24.02
C ASP A 55 -22.13 25.25 23.69
N TYR A 56 -22.63 24.04 23.96
CA TYR A 56 -21.89 22.79 23.73
C TYR A 56 -21.80 22.43 22.25
N ASP A 57 -22.86 22.73 21.48
CA ASP A 57 -22.91 22.46 20.03
C ASP A 57 -21.86 23.31 19.30
N ARG A 58 -21.67 24.55 19.75
CA ARG A 58 -20.62 25.43 19.23
C ARG A 58 -19.21 24.86 19.43
N ILE A 59 -18.91 24.30 20.61
CA ILE A 59 -17.64 23.63 20.86
C ILE A 59 -17.51 22.36 20.01
N ALA A 60 -18.57 21.55 19.92
CA ALA A 60 -18.58 20.36 19.08
C ALA A 60 -18.32 20.69 17.60
N ASN A 61 -18.94 21.76 17.08
CA ASN A 61 -18.72 22.20 15.70
C ASN A 61 -17.26 22.61 15.45
N VAL A 62 -16.60 23.33 16.39
CA VAL A 62 -15.17 23.66 16.28
C VAL A 62 -14.31 22.39 16.18
N ILE A 63 -14.62 21.37 16.98
CA ILE A 63 -13.92 20.09 16.96
C ILE A 63 -14.17 19.35 15.62
N LEU A 64 -15.42 19.29 15.17
CA LEU A 64 -15.80 18.63 13.91
C LEU A 64 -15.14 19.31 12.68
N GLU A 65 -15.10 20.63 12.65
CA GLU A 65 -14.46 21.39 11.57
C GLU A 65 -12.92 21.19 11.56
N ALA A 66 -12.30 21.10 12.74
CA ALA A 66 -10.88 20.80 12.86
C ALA A 66 -10.54 19.35 12.54
N ALA A 67 -11.51 18.43 12.66
CA ALA A 67 -11.39 17.00 12.39
C ALA A 67 -10.17 16.30 13.04
N PRO A 68 -9.90 16.51 14.36
CA PRO A 68 -8.77 15.86 15.02
C PRO A 68 -8.97 14.34 15.11
N ASP A 69 -7.86 13.59 15.21
CA ASP A 69 -7.90 12.19 15.59
C ASP A 69 -7.93 12.03 17.11
N ILE A 70 -7.33 13.00 17.81
CA ILE A 70 -7.31 13.09 19.26
C ILE A 70 -7.23 14.56 19.73
N ILE A 71 -7.98 14.88 20.78
CA ILE A 71 -7.99 16.23 21.35
C ILE A 71 -7.92 16.17 22.88
N GLY A 72 -7.04 17.01 23.45
CA GLY A 72 -7.03 17.34 24.89
C GLY A 72 -7.91 18.55 25.16
N ILE A 73 -8.83 18.43 26.11
CA ILE A 73 -9.79 19.46 26.47
C ILE A 73 -9.55 19.87 27.93
N GLN A 74 -9.46 21.15 28.19
CA GLN A 74 -9.30 21.70 29.52
C GLN A 74 -10.56 22.48 29.92
N GLU A 75 -10.73 22.68 31.21
CA GLU A 75 -11.89 23.34 31.85
C GLU A 75 -13.23 22.67 31.61
N LEU A 76 -13.30 21.36 31.88
CA LEU A 76 -14.49 20.52 31.71
C LEU A 76 -15.29 20.39 33.01
N ASP A 77 -16.58 20.69 32.94
CA ASP A 77 -17.56 20.34 33.96
C ASP A 77 -18.15 18.95 33.73
N SER A 78 -18.31 18.19 34.80
CA SER A 78 -19.10 16.96 34.81
C SER A 78 -20.16 17.06 35.91
N VAL A 79 -21.41 17.15 35.51
CA VAL A 79 -22.64 17.22 36.34
C VAL A 79 -22.62 18.30 37.43
N THR A 80 -21.99 19.46 37.16
CA THR A 80 -21.96 20.60 38.07
C THR A 80 -23.27 21.40 38.05
N GLY A 81 -23.54 22.23 39.08
CA GLY A 81 -24.69 23.11 39.08
C GLY A 81 -24.64 24.14 37.93
N ARG A 82 -23.45 24.70 37.62
CA ARG A 82 -23.30 25.63 36.50
C ARG A 82 -23.46 24.99 35.11
N SER A 83 -23.16 23.68 34.97
CA SER A 83 -23.49 22.91 33.78
C SER A 83 -24.94 22.38 33.77
N LYS A 84 -25.72 22.74 34.78
CA LYS A 84 -27.12 22.27 34.97
C LYS A 84 -27.23 20.74 35.08
N GLY A 85 -26.25 20.09 35.70
CA GLY A 85 -26.22 18.64 35.83
C GLY A 85 -25.80 17.88 34.56
N VAL A 86 -25.25 18.56 33.59
CA VAL A 86 -24.80 17.97 32.33
C VAL A 86 -23.33 17.54 32.44
N ASP A 87 -23.02 16.36 31.92
CA ASP A 87 -21.65 15.96 31.65
C ASP A 87 -21.21 16.47 30.28
N VAL A 88 -20.35 17.49 30.27
CA VAL A 88 -19.96 18.20 29.05
C VAL A 88 -19.17 17.27 28.12
N LEU A 89 -18.28 16.44 28.67
CA LEU A 89 -17.47 15.54 27.84
C LEU A 89 -18.33 14.45 27.17
N ASP A 90 -19.37 13.97 27.84
CA ASP A 90 -20.31 13.00 27.27
C ASP A 90 -21.11 13.62 26.09
N ILE A 91 -21.55 14.88 26.22
CA ILE A 91 -22.17 15.58 25.08
C ILE A 91 -21.20 15.68 23.91
N LEU A 92 -20.00 16.20 24.13
CA LEU A 92 -19.01 16.37 23.06
C LEU A 92 -18.64 15.02 22.43
N SER A 93 -18.54 13.96 23.21
CA SER A 93 -18.31 12.59 22.72
C SER A 93 -19.39 12.13 21.75
N ARG A 94 -20.65 12.35 22.08
CA ARG A 94 -21.80 11.97 21.23
C ARG A 94 -21.86 12.78 19.95
N GLU A 95 -21.66 14.09 20.04
CA GLU A 95 -21.69 14.97 18.87
C GLU A 95 -20.52 14.73 17.91
N THR A 96 -19.35 14.37 18.42
CA THR A 96 -18.14 14.14 17.61
C THR A 96 -17.90 12.67 17.25
N LEU A 97 -18.66 11.74 17.82
CA LEU A 97 -18.49 10.29 17.69
C LEU A 97 -17.10 9.79 18.14
N MET A 98 -16.50 10.46 19.13
CA MET A 98 -15.18 10.12 19.67
C MET A 98 -15.29 9.48 21.06
N TYR A 99 -14.34 8.65 21.44
CA TYR A 99 -14.28 8.00 22.76
C TYR A 99 -13.86 8.99 23.84
N PRO A 100 -14.64 9.15 24.94
CA PRO A 100 -14.32 10.08 26.01
C PRO A 100 -13.45 9.43 27.09
N THR A 101 -12.48 10.19 27.60
CA THR A 101 -11.71 9.84 28.79
C THR A 101 -11.62 11.07 29.68
N TYR A 102 -12.15 11.01 30.89
CA TYR A 102 -12.24 12.11 31.85
C TYR A 102 -11.29 11.93 33.04
N ALA A 103 -10.67 13.02 33.48
CA ALA A 103 -9.93 13.10 34.75
C ALA A 103 -10.44 14.28 35.59
N ALA A 104 -11.10 13.96 36.72
CA ALA A 104 -11.53 14.96 37.67
C ALA A 104 -10.33 15.55 38.41
N SER A 105 -10.21 16.88 38.43
CA SER A 105 -9.24 17.61 39.25
C SER A 105 -9.77 17.94 40.63
N ILE A 106 -11.02 18.39 40.71
CA ILE A 106 -11.68 18.81 41.95
C ILE A 106 -13.17 18.41 41.97
N ASP A 107 -13.72 18.34 43.20
CA ASP A 107 -15.15 18.45 43.40
C ASP A 107 -15.59 19.91 43.27
N TYR A 108 -16.60 20.19 42.50
CA TYR A 108 -17.01 21.56 42.22
C TYR A 108 -18.52 21.63 41.97
N ASP A 109 -19.20 22.54 42.69
CA ASP A 109 -20.61 22.90 42.48
C ASP A 109 -21.55 21.69 42.33
N GLY A 110 -21.38 20.68 43.25
CA GLY A 110 -22.17 19.47 43.29
C GLY A 110 -21.75 18.38 42.28
N GLY A 111 -20.81 18.64 41.42
CA GLY A 111 -20.24 17.72 40.44
C GLY A 111 -18.72 17.67 40.47
N LYS A 112 -18.11 17.54 39.31
CA LYS A 112 -16.65 17.50 39.13
C LYS A 112 -16.21 18.53 38.08
N TYR A 113 -14.99 19.04 38.25
CA TYR A 113 -14.31 19.89 37.28
C TYR A 113 -12.93 19.30 37.00
N GLY A 114 -12.50 19.33 35.73
CA GLY A 114 -11.24 18.71 35.33
C GLY A 114 -10.88 18.86 33.87
N ILE A 115 -10.24 17.82 33.35
CA ILE A 115 -9.77 17.75 31.97
C ILE A 115 -10.26 16.46 31.30
N GLY A 116 -10.27 16.45 29.97
CA GLY A 116 -10.69 15.27 29.19
C GLY A 116 -9.89 15.07 27.92
N VAL A 117 -10.01 13.88 27.38
CA VAL A 117 -9.52 13.53 26.05
C VAL A 117 -10.69 12.95 25.26
N LEU A 118 -10.84 13.36 24.00
CA LEU A 118 -11.65 12.68 23.00
C LEU A 118 -10.71 12.10 21.94
N SER A 119 -10.90 10.82 21.59
CA SER A 119 -10.09 10.11 20.61
C SER A 119 -10.96 9.31 19.65
N LYS A 120 -10.59 9.23 18.35
CA LYS A 120 -11.26 8.36 17.39
C LYS A 120 -11.05 6.89 17.70
N GLU A 121 -9.90 6.55 18.25
CA GLU A 121 -9.58 5.20 18.71
C GLU A 121 -9.88 5.04 20.18
N LYS A 122 -10.30 3.83 20.58
CA LYS A 122 -10.54 3.53 21.99
C LYS A 122 -9.20 3.40 22.71
N PRO A 123 -8.96 4.14 23.81
CA PRO A 123 -7.75 3.97 24.59
C PRO A 123 -7.56 2.54 25.13
N ILE A 124 -6.32 2.05 25.03
CA ILE A 124 -5.92 0.74 25.58
C ILE A 124 -5.72 0.84 27.09
N ASN A 125 -5.12 1.95 27.54
CA ASN A 125 -4.82 2.19 28.94
C ASN A 125 -5.00 3.69 29.28
N VAL A 126 -5.25 3.99 30.54
CA VAL A 126 -5.47 5.35 31.05
C VAL A 126 -4.72 5.54 32.36
N ILE A 127 -3.86 6.56 32.41
CA ILE A 127 -3.10 6.93 33.62
C ILE A 127 -3.52 8.34 34.04
N LYS A 128 -3.88 8.48 35.31
CA LYS A 128 -4.29 9.75 35.91
C LYS A 128 -3.32 10.11 37.04
N VAL A 129 -2.62 11.23 36.89
CA VAL A 129 -1.58 11.66 37.85
C VAL A 129 -1.95 13.01 38.43
N PRO A 130 -2.13 13.13 39.77
CA PRO A 130 -2.32 14.41 40.38
C PRO A 130 -1.09 15.31 40.25
N LEU A 131 -1.32 16.57 39.86
CA LEU A 131 -0.28 17.59 39.80
C LEU A 131 -0.40 18.56 40.96
N PRO A 132 0.72 19.08 41.48
CA PRO A 132 0.70 20.01 42.58
C PRO A 132 0.04 21.33 42.20
N CYS A 133 -0.82 21.81 43.08
CA CYS A 133 -1.40 23.14 42.99
C CYS A 133 -1.89 23.58 44.39
N ARG A 134 -1.54 24.79 44.79
CA ARG A 134 -1.87 25.34 46.14
C ARG A 134 -3.34 25.68 46.31
N ASN A 135 -4.00 26.07 45.21
CA ASN A 135 -5.37 26.57 45.28
C ASN A 135 -6.39 25.66 44.64
N GLU A 136 -6.08 25.12 43.46
CA GLU A 136 -6.97 24.30 42.67
C GLU A 136 -6.19 23.10 42.12
N PRO A 137 -6.35 21.90 42.69
CA PRO A 137 -5.67 20.71 42.23
C PRO A 137 -5.76 20.50 40.70
N ARG A 138 -4.66 20.05 40.11
CA ARG A 138 -4.52 19.80 38.68
C ARG A 138 -4.26 18.33 38.40
N MET A 139 -4.42 17.94 37.15
CA MET A 139 -4.23 16.55 36.71
C MET A 139 -3.39 16.52 35.43
N LEU A 140 -2.62 15.45 35.31
CA LEU A 140 -2.10 14.93 34.04
C LEU A 140 -2.92 13.70 33.70
N LEU A 141 -3.54 13.70 32.52
CA LEU A 141 -4.27 12.57 31.97
C LEU A 141 -3.49 12.01 30.80
N ILE A 142 -2.99 10.78 30.91
CA ILE A 142 -2.29 10.09 29.82
C ILE A 142 -3.21 8.99 29.31
N VAL A 143 -3.44 8.94 28.02
CA VAL A 143 -4.11 7.84 27.31
C VAL A 143 -3.10 7.12 26.41
N GLU A 144 -3.13 5.80 26.47
CA GLU A 144 -2.35 4.93 25.58
C GLU A 144 -3.24 4.48 24.42
N LEU A 145 -2.77 4.71 23.21
CA LEU A 145 -3.35 4.20 21.97
C LEU A 145 -2.46 3.10 21.38
N GLU A 146 -2.88 2.50 20.29
CA GLU A 146 -2.11 1.42 19.65
C GLU A 146 -0.68 1.88 19.33
N ASP A 147 -0.54 3.05 18.70
CA ASP A 147 0.72 3.49 18.12
C ASP A 147 1.41 4.64 18.89
N TYR A 148 0.75 5.27 19.88
CA TYR A 148 1.31 6.41 20.61
C TYR A 148 0.65 6.66 21.97
N TYR A 149 1.32 7.46 22.80
CA TYR A 149 0.75 8.04 24.02
C TYR A 149 0.34 9.48 23.77
N PHE A 150 -0.81 9.86 24.33
CA PHE A 150 -1.29 11.23 24.32
C PHE A 150 -1.65 11.69 25.73
N ALA A 151 -1.08 12.80 26.15
CA ALA A 151 -1.28 13.37 27.46
C ALA A 151 -1.94 14.74 27.40
N ASN A 152 -2.90 14.98 28.27
CA ASN A 152 -3.57 16.26 28.44
C ASN A 152 -3.35 16.80 29.86
N THR A 153 -3.14 18.10 29.98
CA THR A 153 -2.95 18.76 31.28
C THR A 153 -3.53 20.18 31.29
N HIS A 154 -3.72 20.72 32.49
CA HIS A 154 -3.98 22.13 32.73
C HIS A 154 -3.18 22.56 33.98
N PHE A 155 -2.16 23.42 33.78
CA PHE A 155 -1.22 23.77 34.84
C PHE A 155 -1.78 24.80 35.81
N SER A 156 -1.15 24.88 36.99
CA SER A 156 -1.40 25.89 38.01
C SER A 156 -1.05 27.30 37.52
N LEU A 157 -1.72 28.32 38.07
CA LEU A 157 -1.34 29.72 37.88
C LEU A 157 -0.03 30.10 38.65
N ASN A 158 0.44 29.24 39.55
CA ASN A 158 1.63 29.45 40.35
C ASN A 158 2.85 28.77 39.71
N SER A 159 3.94 29.55 39.50
CA SER A 159 5.15 29.06 38.82
C SER A 159 5.85 27.93 39.56
N GLU A 160 5.94 27.96 40.90
CA GLU A 160 6.58 26.85 41.65
C GLU A 160 5.80 25.53 41.53
N ASP A 161 4.47 25.60 41.43
CA ASP A 161 3.65 24.44 41.21
C ASP A 161 3.84 23.91 39.78
N ARG A 162 3.96 24.81 38.78
CA ARG A 162 4.24 24.43 37.39
C ARG A 162 5.61 23.77 37.24
N MET A 163 6.66 24.27 37.91
CA MET A 163 7.98 23.63 37.90
C MET A 163 7.93 22.19 38.41
N LYS A 164 7.22 21.95 39.52
CA LYS A 164 7.02 20.59 40.05
C LYS A 164 6.18 19.72 39.11
N ALA A 165 5.21 20.30 38.40
CA ALA A 165 4.41 19.57 37.42
C ALA A 165 5.28 19.07 36.25
N VAL A 166 6.25 19.89 35.76
CA VAL A 166 7.22 19.46 34.74
C VAL A 166 8.06 18.28 35.21
N GLU A 167 8.59 18.33 36.45
CA GLU A 167 9.36 17.21 37.03
C GLU A 167 8.53 15.92 37.11
N ILE A 168 7.24 16.04 37.46
CA ILE A 168 6.32 14.89 37.50
C ILE A 168 6.08 14.34 36.10
N ILE A 169 5.82 15.19 35.10
CA ILE A 169 5.60 14.77 33.71
C ILE A 169 6.82 14.00 33.19
N ASN A 170 8.02 14.54 33.34
CA ASN A 170 9.25 13.87 32.90
C ASN A 170 9.43 12.52 33.58
N ARG A 171 9.13 12.44 34.89
CA ARG A 171 9.18 11.16 35.61
C ARG A 171 8.15 10.15 35.10
N GLU A 172 6.93 10.57 34.78
CA GLU A 172 5.88 9.66 34.28
C GLU A 172 6.18 9.20 32.86
N VAL A 173 6.65 10.08 31.96
CA VAL A 173 7.07 9.70 30.61
C VAL A 173 8.18 8.64 30.63
N ASN A 174 9.17 8.80 31.51
CA ASN A 174 10.26 7.83 31.65
C ASN A 174 9.85 6.45 32.18
N LYS A 175 8.60 6.27 32.64
CA LYS A 175 8.05 4.97 33.04
C LYS A 175 7.31 4.25 31.92
N LEU A 176 6.99 4.97 30.84
CA LEU A 176 6.23 4.43 29.71
C LEU A 176 7.14 3.61 28.79
N ASP A 177 6.50 2.84 27.92
CA ASP A 177 7.20 2.10 26.88
C ASP A 177 7.80 3.08 25.86
N ASN A 178 9.13 3.09 25.76
CA ASN A 178 9.88 3.98 24.86
C ASN A 178 9.78 3.56 23.38
N SER A 179 9.04 2.50 23.04
CA SER A 179 8.80 2.12 21.65
C SER A 179 7.76 3.03 20.98
N LYS A 180 6.86 3.66 21.77
CA LYS A 180 5.77 4.50 21.27
C LYS A 180 6.07 5.99 21.47
N PRO A 181 5.82 6.83 20.44
CA PRO A 181 5.85 8.29 20.58
C PRO A 181 4.94 8.81 21.68
N PHE A 182 5.35 9.91 22.33
CA PHE A 182 4.58 10.58 23.38
C PHE A 182 4.31 12.03 23.03
N PHE A 183 3.06 12.46 23.16
CA PHE A 183 2.60 13.81 22.90
C PHE A 183 1.91 14.38 24.14
N LEU A 184 2.25 15.65 24.48
CA LEU A 184 1.68 16.37 25.60
C LEU A 184 0.96 17.63 25.08
N VAL A 185 -0.31 17.80 25.47
CA VAL A 185 -1.07 19.01 25.14
C VAL A 185 -1.64 19.66 26.39
N GLY A 186 -1.96 20.94 26.29
CA GLY A 186 -2.72 21.59 27.34
C GLY A 186 -2.45 23.08 27.49
N ASP A 187 -3.21 23.68 28.40
CA ASP A 187 -2.99 25.02 28.91
C ASP A 187 -1.92 24.97 30.01
N ILE A 188 -0.73 25.45 29.68
CA ILE A 188 0.43 25.46 30.59
C ILE A 188 0.42 26.69 31.49
N ASN A 189 -0.47 27.67 31.22
CA ASN A 189 -0.57 28.91 31.98
C ASN A 189 0.78 29.71 32.12
N ALA A 190 1.66 29.52 31.15
CA ALA A 190 2.99 30.12 31.11
C ALA A 190 3.42 30.41 29.69
N THR A 191 4.15 31.53 29.48
CA THR A 191 4.66 31.93 28.18
C THR A 191 6.00 31.24 27.85
N PRO A 192 6.44 31.22 26.59
CA PRO A 192 7.69 30.57 26.16
C PRO A 192 8.95 31.05 26.91
N GLU A 193 8.94 32.27 27.43
CA GLU A 193 10.06 32.86 28.15
C GLU A 193 10.17 32.37 29.61
N SER A 194 9.13 31.71 30.13
CA SER A 194 9.13 31.22 31.52
C SER A 194 10.06 30.03 31.70
N GLU A 195 10.58 29.88 32.93
CA GLU A 195 11.55 28.80 33.23
C GLU A 195 10.91 27.41 33.11
N GLU A 196 9.64 27.25 33.48
CA GLU A 196 8.91 25.98 33.36
C GLU A 196 8.69 25.54 31.90
N VAL A 197 8.42 26.49 30.99
CA VAL A 197 8.29 26.16 29.55
C VAL A 197 9.65 25.87 28.95
N LYS A 198 10.70 26.61 29.30
CA LYS A 198 12.07 26.30 28.89
C LYS A 198 12.52 24.91 29.37
N LEU A 199 12.15 24.53 30.61
CA LEU A 199 12.46 23.23 31.16
C LEU A 199 11.68 22.11 30.42
N LEU A 200 10.39 22.32 30.07
CA LEU A 200 9.66 21.38 29.21
C LEU A 200 10.34 21.26 27.84
N MET A 201 10.75 22.38 27.25
CA MET A 201 11.36 22.39 25.91
C MET A 201 12.80 21.84 25.88
N SER A 202 13.39 21.44 27.02
CA SER A 202 14.65 20.68 27.03
C SER A 202 14.48 19.23 26.58
N ASP A 203 13.30 18.64 26.81
CA ASP A 203 12.98 17.24 26.52
C ASP A 203 11.85 17.11 25.48
N PHE A 204 11.11 18.19 25.25
CA PHE A 204 9.95 18.24 24.35
C PHE A 204 10.10 19.30 23.29
N ARG A 205 9.75 18.99 22.07
CA ARG A 205 9.66 19.95 20.97
C ARG A 205 8.25 20.51 20.86
N SER A 206 8.09 21.84 20.83
CA SER A 206 6.81 22.46 20.52
C SER A 206 6.44 22.20 19.05
N LEU A 207 5.26 21.62 18.81
CA LEU A 207 4.79 21.26 17.47
C LEU A 207 4.09 22.44 16.79
N VAL A 208 3.56 23.39 17.55
CA VAL A 208 3.02 24.66 17.04
C VAL A 208 4.01 25.78 17.34
N PRO A 209 4.27 26.70 16.40
CA PRO A 209 5.20 27.81 16.65
C PRO A 209 4.79 28.68 17.85
N VAL A 210 5.71 28.89 18.77
CA VAL A 210 5.49 29.64 20.03
C VAL A 210 5.21 31.13 19.85
N ASN A 211 5.35 31.68 18.66
CA ASN A 211 4.94 33.01 18.28
C ASN A 211 3.49 33.12 17.80
N GLN A 212 2.77 32.02 17.81
CA GLN A 212 1.32 31.97 17.58
C GLN A 212 0.59 32.02 18.93
N TYR A 213 -0.22 33.06 19.11
CA TYR A 213 -0.86 33.34 20.39
C TYR A 213 -2.26 32.70 20.47
N THR A 214 -2.63 32.23 21.67
CA THR A 214 -3.89 31.49 21.91
C THR A 214 -4.87 32.26 22.79
N SER A 215 -4.40 33.16 23.65
CA SER A 215 -5.25 33.88 24.62
C SER A 215 -4.94 35.38 24.69
N PRO A 216 -5.97 36.28 24.91
CA PRO A 216 -7.40 35.98 24.83
C PRO A 216 -7.87 35.72 23.36
N ALA A 217 -8.92 34.92 23.15
CA ALA A 217 -9.32 34.45 21.83
C ALA A 217 -9.69 35.55 20.82
N ASP A 218 -10.30 36.65 21.26
CA ASP A 218 -10.71 37.76 20.40
C ASP A 218 -9.51 38.57 19.88
N ASN A 219 -8.50 38.78 20.72
CA ASN A 219 -7.25 39.51 20.38
C ASN A 219 -6.05 38.88 21.08
N PRO A 220 -5.52 37.78 20.56
CA PRO A 220 -4.49 36.98 21.23
C PRO A 220 -3.18 37.76 21.41
N THR A 221 -2.64 37.72 22.64
CA THR A 221 -1.40 38.40 23.03
C THR A 221 -0.44 37.47 23.76
N LYS A 222 -0.88 36.23 24.10
CA LYS A 222 -0.10 35.24 24.86
C LYS A 222 -0.18 33.86 24.19
N CYS A 223 0.95 33.19 24.14
CA CYS A 223 1.06 31.77 23.88
C CYS A 223 1.15 31.06 25.24
N ILE A 224 0.08 30.38 25.67
CA ILE A 224 0.01 29.67 26.96
C ILE A 224 -0.53 28.25 26.79
N ASP A 225 -1.08 27.94 25.61
CA ASP A 225 -1.51 26.60 25.22
C ASP A 225 -0.49 26.02 24.24
N TYR A 226 -0.21 24.72 24.36
CA TYR A 226 0.84 24.06 23.60
C TYR A 226 0.42 22.65 23.15
N ILE A 227 1.08 22.20 22.09
CA ILE A 227 1.21 20.81 21.69
C ILE A 227 2.70 20.49 21.63
N PHE A 228 3.14 19.54 22.41
CA PHE A 228 4.53 19.09 22.49
C PHE A 228 4.67 17.65 22.02
N GLY A 229 5.78 17.33 21.34
CA GLY A 229 6.24 15.98 21.09
C GLY A 229 7.49 15.69 21.90
N TYR A 230 7.58 14.55 22.55
CA TYR A 230 8.75 14.12 23.31
C TYR A 230 9.88 13.72 22.37
N ASP A 231 11.04 14.33 22.52
CA ASP A 231 12.21 14.09 21.65
C ASP A 231 13.04 12.87 22.07
N GLY A 232 12.77 12.29 23.25
CA GLY A 232 13.44 11.09 23.75
C GLY A 232 13.07 9.79 23.01
N VAL A 233 12.06 9.81 22.15
CA VAL A 233 11.59 8.66 21.37
C VAL A 233 11.49 9.04 19.91
N ALA A 234 12.18 8.29 19.04
CA ALA A 234 11.99 8.36 17.60
C ALA A 234 10.66 7.69 17.20
N GLY A 235 10.27 7.80 15.94
CA GLY A 235 9.11 7.10 15.38
C GLY A 235 7.98 8.03 14.97
N TRP A 236 8.23 9.35 14.90
CA TRP A 236 7.28 10.32 14.38
C TRP A 236 7.97 11.50 13.69
N SER A 237 7.24 12.15 12.79
CA SER A 237 7.66 13.37 12.10
C SER A 237 6.54 14.41 12.14
N LEU A 238 6.92 15.68 12.36
CA LEU A 238 5.98 16.81 12.29
C LEU A 238 5.73 17.16 10.82
N LEU A 239 4.47 17.25 10.44
CA LEU A 239 4.05 17.71 9.12
C LEU A 239 3.96 19.24 9.06
N THR A 240 3.73 19.77 7.85
CA THR A 240 3.66 21.21 7.61
C THR A 240 2.42 21.83 8.25
N ASP A 241 1.29 21.12 8.25
CA ASP A 241 0.03 21.62 8.73
C ASP A 241 -0.04 21.62 10.26
N LYS A 242 -0.05 22.82 10.80
CA LYS A 242 -0.11 23.11 12.23
C LYS A 242 -0.44 24.58 12.44
N GLY A 243 -1.03 24.88 13.56
CA GLY A 243 -1.30 26.28 13.90
C GLY A 243 -2.36 26.47 14.96
N VAL A 244 -2.75 27.71 15.11
CA VAL A 244 -3.83 28.17 15.99
C VAL A 244 -5.06 28.44 15.14
N ILE A 245 -6.18 27.80 15.47
CA ILE A 245 -7.45 27.98 14.79
C ILE A 245 -8.04 29.34 15.17
N ASN A 246 -8.52 30.10 14.18
CA ASN A 246 -9.00 31.46 14.38
C ASN A 246 -10.45 31.50 14.93
N GLU A 247 -10.72 30.71 15.98
CA GLU A 247 -11.99 30.77 16.72
C GLU A 247 -11.91 31.90 17.77
N LYS A 248 -12.86 32.85 17.74
CA LYS A 248 -12.79 34.08 18.52
C LYS A 248 -13.83 34.20 19.63
N VAL A 249 -14.83 33.33 19.63
CA VAL A 249 -16.03 33.50 20.46
C VAL A 249 -16.32 32.32 21.35
N ALA A 250 -16.09 31.10 20.89
CA ALA A 250 -16.52 29.88 21.56
C ALA A 250 -15.85 29.65 22.92
N SER A 251 -14.65 30.19 23.13
CA SER A 251 -13.91 30.21 24.40
C SER A 251 -13.11 31.50 24.52
N ASP A 252 -12.43 31.72 25.64
CA ASP A 252 -11.41 32.76 25.80
C ASP A 252 -10.00 32.30 25.39
N HIS A 253 -9.85 31.03 25.01
CA HIS A 253 -8.68 30.48 24.35
C HIS A 253 -9.00 30.09 22.91
N ARG A 254 -8.01 30.15 22.02
CA ARG A 254 -8.07 29.59 20.68
C ARG A 254 -7.56 28.16 20.69
N PRO A 255 -8.24 27.24 19.99
CA PRO A 255 -7.71 25.88 19.85
C PRO A 255 -6.50 25.87 18.93
N LEU A 256 -5.63 24.87 19.13
CA LEU A 256 -4.46 24.66 18.30
C LEU A 256 -4.37 23.19 17.86
N PHE A 257 -3.76 22.98 16.70
CA PHE A 257 -3.59 21.64 16.11
C PHE A 257 -2.18 21.47 15.56
N ALA A 258 -1.76 20.21 15.47
CA ALA A 258 -0.54 19.81 14.77
C ALA A 258 -0.78 18.46 14.09
N ASP A 259 -0.41 18.35 12.81
CA ASP A 259 -0.44 17.10 12.08
C ASP A 259 0.94 16.44 12.16
N ILE A 260 0.93 15.19 12.51
CA ILE A 260 2.13 14.35 12.59
C ILE A 260 1.98 13.11 11.69
N ARG A 261 3.10 12.52 11.34
CA ARG A 261 3.15 11.18 10.75
C ARG A 261 3.89 10.26 11.70
N LEU A 262 3.26 9.15 12.05
CA LEU A 262 3.92 8.07 12.76
C LEU A 262 4.77 7.28 11.78
N HIS A 263 5.98 6.86 12.18
CA HIS A 263 6.84 6.03 11.36
C HIS A 263 6.34 4.57 11.42
N ALA A 264 6.45 3.88 10.30
CA ALA A 264 6.18 2.46 10.28
C ALA A 264 7.21 1.69 11.11
N GLU A 265 6.79 0.64 11.77
CA GLU A 265 7.72 -0.32 12.36
C GLU A 265 8.56 -1.00 11.26
N LYS A 266 9.80 -1.35 11.59
CA LYS A 266 10.75 -1.92 10.63
C LYS A 266 10.19 -3.17 9.93
N GLU A 267 9.48 -3.99 10.68
CA GLU A 267 8.85 -5.25 10.23
C GLU A 267 7.69 -5.00 9.25
N ASN A 268 7.09 -3.82 9.29
CA ASN A 268 5.93 -3.45 8.49
C ASN A 268 6.29 -2.63 7.24
N ILE A 269 7.57 -2.38 6.95
CA ILE A 269 7.97 -1.62 5.76
C ILE A 269 7.73 -2.44 4.50
N PHE A 270 8.13 -3.70 4.45
CA PHE A 270 7.88 -4.57 3.31
C PHE A 270 6.43 -5.06 3.30
N ARG A 271 5.76 -4.91 2.15
CA ARG A 271 4.43 -5.45 1.89
C ARG A 271 4.48 -6.84 1.25
N THR A 272 5.53 -7.10 0.45
CA THR A 272 5.78 -8.41 -0.17
C THR A 272 7.24 -8.79 0.03
N LYS A 273 7.53 -10.09 -0.04
CA LYS A 273 8.87 -10.55 -0.33
C LYS A 273 9.30 -10.06 -1.72
N PRO A 274 10.61 -9.96 -2.01
CA PRO A 274 11.06 -9.74 -3.38
C PRO A 274 10.73 -10.96 -4.26
N TYR A 275 10.50 -10.72 -5.54
CA TYR A 275 10.28 -11.76 -6.52
C TYR A 275 11.02 -11.42 -7.82
N LEU A 276 11.58 -12.48 -8.42
CA LEU A 276 12.40 -12.42 -9.61
C LEU A 276 11.54 -12.56 -10.85
N GLN A 277 11.72 -11.68 -11.83
CA GLN A 277 10.97 -11.71 -13.08
C GLN A 277 11.89 -11.56 -14.27
N ASN A 278 11.42 -12.05 -15.41
CA ASN A 278 11.98 -11.74 -16.73
C ASN A 278 13.51 -11.97 -16.80
N PRO A 279 13.99 -13.21 -16.53
CA PRO A 279 15.41 -13.58 -16.63
C PRO A 279 15.80 -13.70 -18.11
N THR A 280 15.99 -12.59 -18.81
CA THR A 280 16.23 -12.54 -20.24
C THR A 280 17.56 -11.85 -20.56
N GLY A 281 18.23 -12.33 -21.60
CA GLY A 281 19.57 -11.85 -21.93
C GLY A 281 20.55 -12.10 -20.78
N ASN A 282 21.27 -11.06 -20.39
CA ASN A 282 22.17 -11.08 -19.24
C ASN A 282 21.63 -10.28 -18.05
N GLY A 283 20.31 -10.29 -17.86
CA GLY A 283 19.66 -9.52 -16.81
C GLY A 283 18.47 -10.22 -16.16
N ILE A 284 18.02 -9.66 -15.05
CA ILE A 284 16.86 -10.11 -14.29
C ILE A 284 16.21 -8.94 -13.57
N THR A 285 14.90 -8.96 -13.44
CA THR A 285 14.16 -7.94 -12.69
C THR A 285 13.83 -8.42 -11.29
N ILE A 286 14.17 -7.64 -10.29
CA ILE A 286 13.82 -7.85 -8.89
C ILE A 286 12.71 -6.87 -8.54
N SER A 287 11.57 -7.39 -8.10
CA SER A 287 10.40 -6.59 -7.76
C SER A 287 9.94 -6.84 -6.34
N TRP A 288 9.45 -5.81 -5.67
CA TRP A 288 8.79 -5.89 -4.36
C TRP A 288 7.92 -4.67 -4.11
N LEU A 289 7.07 -4.75 -3.10
CA LEU A 289 6.23 -3.64 -2.66
C LEU A 289 6.50 -3.29 -1.20
N THR A 290 6.19 -2.03 -0.86
CA THR A 290 6.27 -1.52 0.50
C THR A 290 4.93 -0.95 0.96
N ASN A 291 4.70 -0.91 2.29
CA ASN A 291 3.51 -0.34 2.92
C ASN A 291 3.59 1.19 3.09
N VAL A 292 4.80 1.74 2.97
CA VAL A 292 5.09 3.17 3.13
C VAL A 292 5.96 3.66 1.98
N PRO A 293 5.98 4.96 1.68
CA PRO A 293 6.92 5.52 0.70
C PRO A 293 8.35 5.35 1.17
N VAL A 294 9.23 4.90 0.28
CA VAL A 294 10.62 4.57 0.63
C VAL A 294 11.64 5.10 -0.37
N HIS A 295 12.90 5.16 0.06
CA HIS A 295 14.08 5.10 -0.78
C HIS A 295 14.57 3.65 -0.80
N SER A 296 14.58 3.03 -1.98
CA SER A 296 14.92 1.62 -2.16
C SER A 296 16.16 1.42 -3.00
N TRP A 297 16.88 0.32 -2.73
CA TRP A 297 18.03 -0.14 -3.52
C TRP A 297 18.16 -1.65 -3.43
N VAL A 298 18.91 -2.22 -4.37
CA VAL A 298 19.31 -3.62 -4.36
C VAL A 298 20.81 -3.71 -4.08
N GLU A 299 21.21 -4.56 -3.15
CA GLU A 299 22.60 -4.98 -2.95
C GLU A 299 22.75 -6.39 -3.52
N PHE A 300 23.79 -6.61 -4.33
CA PHE A 300 23.99 -7.88 -5.01
C PHE A 300 25.47 -8.15 -5.32
N GLY A 301 25.79 -9.38 -5.67
CA GLY A 301 27.13 -9.80 -6.07
C GLY A 301 27.23 -11.30 -6.23
N VAL A 302 28.42 -11.82 -6.52
CA VAL A 302 28.70 -13.23 -6.79
C VAL A 302 29.21 -13.92 -5.53
N ASP A 303 28.95 -15.23 -5.40
CA ASP A 303 29.49 -16.09 -4.33
C ASP A 303 29.21 -15.61 -2.89
N GLY A 304 28.00 -15.08 -2.66
CA GLY A 304 27.58 -14.59 -1.35
C GLY A 304 28.04 -13.17 -1.02
N ASN A 305 28.80 -12.51 -1.90
CA ASN A 305 29.16 -11.11 -1.75
C ASN A 305 27.97 -10.21 -2.10
N LEU A 306 27.87 -9.05 -1.45
CA LEU A 306 26.87 -8.01 -1.70
C LEU A 306 27.61 -6.67 -1.88
N ASP A 307 28.62 -6.66 -2.75
CA ASP A 307 29.55 -5.56 -2.94
C ASP A 307 29.11 -4.55 -4.00
N GLN A 308 28.05 -4.88 -4.75
CA GLN A 308 27.43 -3.99 -5.71
C GLN A 308 26.10 -3.44 -5.17
N ARG A 309 25.79 -2.19 -5.52
CA ARG A 309 24.56 -1.53 -5.15
C ARG A 309 23.93 -0.89 -6.38
N MET A 310 22.64 -1.15 -6.58
CA MET A 310 21.87 -0.54 -7.64
C MET A 310 20.81 0.40 -7.07
N GLU A 311 20.72 1.59 -7.62
CA GLU A 311 19.69 2.60 -7.41
C GLU A 311 19.14 3.03 -8.77
N LEU A 312 17.90 3.49 -8.81
CA LEU A 312 17.26 3.88 -10.07
C LEU A 312 17.25 5.40 -10.23
N TYR A 313 17.57 5.86 -11.43
CA TYR A 313 17.58 7.28 -11.78
C TYR A 313 16.83 7.52 -13.10
N VAL A 314 16.09 8.62 -13.14
CA VAL A 314 15.44 9.14 -14.38
C VAL A 314 15.79 10.62 -14.49
N ASP A 315 16.35 11.03 -15.61
CA ASP A 315 16.72 12.42 -15.90
C ASP A 315 17.54 13.09 -14.77
N GLY A 316 18.42 12.32 -14.13
CA GLY A 316 19.28 12.78 -13.04
C GLY A 316 18.61 12.81 -11.65
N GLN A 317 17.36 12.42 -11.55
CA GLN A 317 16.67 12.28 -10.27
C GLN A 317 16.58 10.80 -9.86
N MET A 318 16.86 10.52 -8.59
CA MET A 318 16.67 9.19 -8.02
C MET A 318 15.18 8.90 -7.89
N ILE A 319 14.76 7.70 -8.27
CA ILE A 319 13.38 7.22 -8.08
C ILE A 319 13.22 6.84 -6.61
N VAL A 320 12.49 7.67 -5.88
CA VAL A 320 12.20 7.50 -4.44
C VAL A 320 10.76 7.91 -4.14
N ASN A 321 10.32 7.74 -2.90
CA ASN A 321 8.99 8.12 -2.41
C ASN A 321 7.85 7.40 -3.14
N ASN A 322 8.05 6.12 -3.41
CA ASN A 322 7.11 5.24 -4.07
C ASN A 322 6.90 3.94 -3.27
N PHE A 323 5.91 3.15 -3.68
CA PHE A 323 5.49 1.89 -3.04
C PHE A 323 5.82 0.65 -3.90
N HIS A 324 6.03 0.84 -5.19
CA HIS A 324 6.32 -0.22 -6.15
C HIS A 324 7.79 -0.11 -6.59
N HIS A 325 8.50 -1.21 -6.49
CA HIS A 325 9.93 -1.25 -6.78
C HIS A 325 10.19 -2.32 -7.84
N LYS A 326 10.82 -1.92 -8.94
CA LYS A 326 11.22 -2.77 -10.06
C LYS A 326 12.64 -2.42 -10.46
N PHE A 327 13.59 -3.29 -10.16
CA PHE A 327 15.02 -3.08 -10.41
C PHE A 327 15.50 -4.09 -11.44
N ARG A 328 15.80 -3.66 -12.64
CA ARG A 328 16.38 -4.50 -13.68
C ARG A 328 17.90 -4.52 -13.54
N LEU A 329 18.44 -5.63 -13.02
CA LEU A 329 19.90 -5.88 -13.07
C LEU A 329 20.27 -6.32 -14.47
N GLU A 330 21.32 -5.72 -15.02
CA GLU A 330 21.85 -6.06 -16.35
C GLU A 330 23.38 -6.22 -16.32
N GLY A 331 23.94 -6.79 -17.38
CA GLY A 331 25.38 -7.03 -17.47
C GLY A 331 25.86 -8.15 -16.56
N LEU A 332 24.94 -9.03 -16.13
CA LEU A 332 25.27 -10.20 -15.33
C LEU A 332 25.99 -11.26 -16.17
N THR A 333 26.87 -12.03 -15.54
CA THR A 333 27.57 -13.13 -16.19
C THR A 333 26.69 -14.39 -16.18
N PRO A 334 26.29 -14.93 -17.34
CA PRO A 334 25.53 -16.15 -17.42
C PRO A 334 26.25 -17.34 -16.74
N GLY A 335 25.50 -18.13 -15.98
CA GLY A 335 26.00 -19.30 -15.28
C GLY A 335 26.60 -19.03 -13.89
N GLU A 336 26.82 -17.76 -13.52
CA GLU A 336 27.22 -17.40 -12.16
C GLU A 336 26.01 -17.40 -11.21
N THR A 337 26.27 -17.74 -9.94
CA THR A 337 25.26 -17.63 -8.88
C THR A 337 25.39 -16.28 -8.21
N TYR A 338 24.36 -15.47 -8.32
CA TYR A 338 24.27 -14.16 -7.68
C TYR A 338 23.53 -14.26 -6.36
N SER A 339 24.05 -13.56 -5.36
CA SER A 339 23.32 -13.27 -4.12
C SER A 339 22.76 -11.86 -4.18
N TYR A 340 21.58 -11.64 -3.63
CA TYR A 340 20.99 -10.30 -3.54
C TYR A 340 20.15 -10.14 -2.29
N ARG A 341 19.95 -8.88 -1.89
CA ARG A 341 18.94 -8.47 -0.93
C ARG A 341 18.35 -7.13 -1.34
N VAL A 342 17.11 -6.88 -0.93
CA VAL A 342 16.44 -5.60 -1.14
C VAL A 342 16.47 -4.79 0.14
N CYS A 343 16.67 -3.48 -0.01
CA CYS A 343 16.72 -2.54 1.09
C CYS A 343 15.70 -1.43 0.82
N SER A 344 14.95 -1.02 1.85
CA SER A 344 13.95 0.04 1.75
C SER A 344 13.99 0.90 3.00
N ARG A 345 14.34 2.18 2.84
CA ARG A 345 14.34 3.18 3.90
C ARG A 345 13.10 4.04 3.81
N GLU A 346 12.27 4.03 4.85
CA GLU A 346 11.07 4.86 4.92
C GLU A 346 11.40 6.34 4.71
N ILE A 347 10.56 7.02 3.94
CA ILE A 347 10.54 8.47 3.80
C ILE A 347 9.29 8.97 4.53
N ALA A 348 9.46 9.37 5.78
CA ALA A 348 8.37 9.84 6.61
C ALA A 348 7.88 11.23 6.21
N VAL A 349 8.80 12.10 5.75
CA VAL A 349 8.47 13.44 5.21
C VAL A 349 9.24 13.67 3.92
N TYR A 350 8.54 14.13 2.88
CA TYR A 350 9.13 14.51 1.59
C TYR A 350 8.61 15.87 1.13
N GLU A 351 9.22 16.94 1.62
CA GLU A 351 8.93 18.34 1.24
C GLU A 351 10.04 18.91 0.34
N ALA A 352 9.79 20.06 -0.28
CA ALA A 352 10.74 20.68 -1.21
C ALA A 352 12.17 20.83 -0.64
N TYR A 353 12.28 21.25 0.62
CA TYR A 353 13.57 21.52 1.27
C TYR A 353 13.78 20.73 2.57
N ARG A 354 12.88 19.77 2.89
CA ARG A 354 12.96 18.93 4.08
C ARG A 354 12.63 17.48 3.74
N LYS A 355 13.49 16.55 4.15
CA LYS A 355 13.24 15.10 4.10
C LYS A 355 13.53 14.55 5.48
N GLU A 356 12.64 13.72 5.97
CA GLU A 356 12.82 12.95 7.20
C GLU A 356 12.66 11.47 6.88
N PHE A 357 13.51 10.65 7.47
CA PHE A 357 13.56 9.22 7.19
C PHE A 357 13.19 8.45 8.46
N GLY A 358 12.45 7.37 8.27
CA GLY A 358 12.20 6.38 9.29
C GLY A 358 13.21 5.23 9.25
N TYR A 359 12.76 4.05 9.61
CA TYR A 359 13.60 2.84 9.66
C TYR A 359 14.01 2.39 8.25
N THR A 360 15.10 1.61 8.22
CA THR A 360 15.53 0.87 7.02
C THR A 360 15.24 -0.61 7.23
N ALA A 361 14.36 -1.17 6.40
CA ALA A 361 14.15 -2.59 6.32
C ALA A 361 15.12 -3.21 5.30
N ILE A 362 15.65 -4.36 5.62
CA ILE A 362 16.56 -5.15 4.78
C ILE A 362 16.00 -6.57 4.73
N SER A 363 15.80 -7.11 3.54
CA SER A 363 15.34 -8.49 3.38
C SER A 363 16.40 -9.50 3.79
N GLU A 364 16.02 -10.76 3.85
CA GLU A 364 16.98 -11.86 3.82
C GLU A 364 17.79 -11.81 2.52
N THR A 365 18.91 -12.54 2.50
CA THR A 365 19.73 -12.69 1.31
C THR A 365 19.24 -13.91 0.52
N TYR A 366 18.90 -13.68 -0.73
CA TYR A 366 18.44 -14.70 -1.69
C TYR A 366 19.48 -14.91 -2.77
N THR A 367 19.32 -15.97 -3.54
CA THR A 367 20.20 -16.29 -4.66
C THR A 367 19.41 -16.55 -5.93
N PHE A 368 20.02 -16.28 -7.06
CA PHE A 368 19.54 -16.68 -8.38
C PHE A 368 20.68 -17.01 -9.33
N LYS A 369 20.36 -17.68 -10.42
CA LYS A 369 21.30 -17.99 -11.49
C LYS A 369 20.62 -17.75 -12.84
N LEU A 370 21.34 -17.13 -13.77
CA LEU A 370 20.93 -17.10 -15.18
C LEU A 370 21.53 -18.30 -15.90
N PRO A 371 20.85 -18.87 -16.91
CA PRO A 371 21.40 -19.97 -17.69
C PRO A 371 22.65 -19.53 -18.43
N LYS A 372 23.57 -20.45 -18.66
CA LYS A 372 24.67 -20.22 -19.62
C LYS A 372 24.11 -20.05 -21.03
N GLU A 373 24.84 -19.35 -21.87
CA GLU A 373 24.42 -19.11 -23.25
C GLU A 373 24.10 -20.40 -24.04
N ASN A 374 24.83 -21.47 -23.73
CA ASN A 374 24.63 -22.80 -24.33
C ASN A 374 24.20 -23.82 -23.26
N GLU A 375 23.35 -23.42 -22.30
CA GLU A 375 22.78 -24.37 -21.34
C GLU A 375 21.85 -25.33 -22.08
N GLU A 376 22.11 -26.61 -21.97
CA GLU A 376 21.31 -27.64 -22.64
C GLU A 376 20.26 -28.24 -21.71
N ASP A 377 20.40 -28.03 -20.40
CA ASP A 377 19.53 -28.63 -19.41
C ASP A 377 18.69 -27.55 -18.71
N PHE A 378 17.41 -27.82 -18.55
CA PHE A 378 16.52 -27.02 -17.70
C PHE A 378 15.27 -27.80 -17.30
N LYS A 379 14.63 -27.32 -16.24
CA LYS A 379 13.29 -27.76 -15.85
C LYS A 379 12.43 -26.54 -15.51
N ALA A 380 11.28 -26.45 -16.19
CA ALA A 380 10.32 -25.38 -16.00
C ALA A 380 8.99 -25.92 -15.50
N ILE A 381 8.39 -25.21 -14.56
CA ILE A 381 7.01 -25.44 -14.11
C ILE A 381 6.08 -24.48 -14.84
N ILE A 382 4.98 -24.99 -15.40
CA ILE A 382 3.98 -24.17 -16.08
C ILE A 382 2.62 -24.39 -15.40
N LEU A 383 2.06 -23.28 -14.92
CA LEU A 383 0.77 -23.23 -14.23
C LEU A 383 -0.17 -22.30 -14.99
N ASN A 384 -1.42 -22.70 -15.13
CA ASN A 384 -2.46 -21.91 -15.81
C ASN A 384 -3.78 -22.03 -15.07
N ASP A 385 -4.69 -21.09 -15.30
CA ASP A 385 -6.08 -21.13 -14.78
C ASP A 385 -6.19 -21.33 -13.26
N LEU A 386 -5.28 -20.74 -12.48
CA LEU A 386 -5.30 -20.84 -11.01
C LEU A 386 -6.46 -20.05 -10.38
N HIS A 387 -6.92 -18.98 -11.02
CA HIS A 387 -8.05 -18.15 -10.61
C HIS A 387 -8.01 -17.79 -9.11
N GLN A 388 -6.81 -17.46 -8.58
CA GLN A 388 -6.59 -17.08 -7.16
C GLN A 388 -7.02 -18.15 -6.14
N ARG A 389 -7.17 -19.40 -6.54
CA ARG A 389 -7.65 -20.48 -5.68
C ARG A 389 -6.51 -21.02 -4.81
N ARG A 390 -6.38 -20.48 -3.61
CA ARG A 390 -5.30 -20.83 -2.67
C ARG A 390 -5.17 -22.35 -2.45
N ALA A 391 -6.28 -23.04 -2.26
CA ALA A 391 -6.26 -24.49 -2.08
C ALA A 391 -5.66 -25.24 -3.27
N LEU A 392 -5.86 -24.74 -4.50
CA LEU A 392 -5.27 -25.30 -5.70
C LEU A 392 -3.78 -25.00 -5.81
N ILE A 393 -3.41 -23.77 -5.48
CA ILE A 393 -2.00 -23.33 -5.43
C ILE A 393 -1.23 -24.16 -4.40
N ASP A 394 -1.81 -24.42 -3.21
CA ASP A 394 -1.21 -25.28 -2.18
C ASP A 394 -1.03 -26.73 -2.66
N LEU A 395 -2.03 -27.27 -3.37
CA LEU A 395 -1.91 -28.62 -3.93
C LEU A 395 -0.75 -28.70 -4.93
N PHE A 396 -0.61 -27.73 -5.82
CA PHE A 396 0.49 -27.71 -6.78
C PHE A 396 1.84 -27.44 -6.13
N SER A 397 1.92 -26.53 -5.16
CA SER A 397 3.14 -26.30 -4.40
C SER A 397 3.65 -27.60 -3.76
N ASN A 398 2.76 -28.38 -3.14
CA ASN A 398 3.11 -29.67 -2.55
C ASN A 398 3.54 -30.71 -3.62
N LEU A 399 2.94 -30.70 -4.82
CA LEU A 399 3.31 -31.62 -5.90
C LEU A 399 4.70 -31.31 -6.50
N ILE A 400 5.15 -30.07 -6.43
CA ILE A 400 6.44 -29.64 -6.98
C ILE A 400 7.51 -29.45 -5.90
N GLU A 401 7.20 -29.65 -4.61
CA GLU A 401 8.10 -29.41 -3.49
C GLU A 401 9.45 -30.18 -3.61
N ASP A 402 9.39 -31.42 -4.07
CA ASP A 402 10.57 -32.27 -4.26
C ASP A 402 11.21 -32.14 -5.66
N ILE A 403 10.73 -31.21 -6.50
CA ILE A 403 11.22 -30.99 -7.85
C ILE A 403 12.13 -29.77 -7.86
N GLU A 404 13.39 -29.94 -8.20
CA GLU A 404 14.27 -28.82 -8.53
C GLU A 404 13.89 -28.28 -9.92
N TYR A 405 13.64 -26.97 -10.04
CA TYR A 405 13.30 -26.31 -11.29
C TYR A 405 13.97 -24.95 -11.39
N ASP A 406 14.21 -24.52 -12.63
CA ASP A 406 14.97 -23.31 -12.94
C ASP A 406 14.11 -22.07 -13.04
N PHE A 407 12.87 -22.21 -13.52
CA PHE A 407 11.93 -21.10 -13.64
C PHE A 407 10.47 -21.57 -13.67
N VAL A 408 9.56 -20.62 -13.47
CA VAL A 408 8.12 -20.87 -13.52
C VAL A 408 7.46 -19.97 -14.56
N ILE A 409 6.47 -20.50 -15.28
CA ILE A 409 5.62 -19.71 -16.16
C ILE A 409 4.17 -19.78 -15.64
N PHE A 410 3.64 -18.62 -15.27
CA PHE A 410 2.22 -18.44 -15.00
C PHE A 410 1.52 -18.10 -16.31
N ASN A 411 0.86 -19.10 -16.92
CA ASN A 411 0.32 -19.01 -18.28
C ASN A 411 -1.16 -18.59 -18.29
N GLY A 412 -1.47 -17.43 -17.75
CA GLY A 412 -2.77 -16.78 -17.82
C GLY A 412 -3.83 -17.29 -16.84
N ASP A 413 -4.82 -16.46 -16.60
CA ASP A 413 -5.96 -16.66 -15.70
C ASP A 413 -5.55 -17.06 -14.28
N ASN A 414 -4.47 -16.46 -13.80
CA ASN A 414 -3.94 -16.67 -12.45
C ASN A 414 -4.44 -15.62 -11.48
N ILE A 415 -4.61 -14.36 -11.95
CA ILE A 415 -5.20 -13.23 -11.22
C ILE A 415 -6.58 -12.95 -11.79
N ASP A 416 -7.62 -13.30 -11.04
CA ASP A 416 -8.99 -13.29 -11.51
C ASP A 416 -9.62 -11.90 -11.41
N ASP A 417 -9.98 -11.31 -12.55
CA ASP A 417 -10.70 -10.04 -12.66
C ASP A 417 -10.20 -8.94 -11.68
N PRO A 418 -8.96 -8.44 -11.80
CA PRO A 418 -8.32 -7.58 -10.81
C PRO A 418 -9.10 -6.28 -10.58
N ARG A 419 -9.67 -6.12 -9.37
CA ARG A 419 -10.53 -4.99 -8.99
C ARG A 419 -9.75 -3.80 -8.45
N ASN A 420 -8.70 -4.10 -7.70
CA ASN A 420 -7.84 -3.12 -7.06
C ASN A 420 -6.47 -3.74 -6.79
N GLU A 421 -5.53 -2.89 -6.40
CA GLU A 421 -4.16 -3.29 -6.11
C GLU A 421 -4.08 -4.33 -4.98
N ASN A 422 -4.84 -4.14 -3.90
CA ASN A 422 -4.76 -5.05 -2.74
C ASN A 422 -5.11 -6.50 -3.11
N GLN A 423 -6.15 -6.69 -3.94
CA GLN A 423 -6.52 -8.02 -4.44
C GLN A 423 -5.41 -8.60 -5.32
N ALA A 424 -4.92 -7.82 -6.28
CA ALA A 424 -3.89 -8.26 -7.21
C ALA A 424 -2.59 -8.64 -6.47
N VAL A 425 -2.14 -7.78 -5.54
CA VAL A 425 -0.94 -8.01 -4.73
C VAL A 425 -1.10 -9.23 -3.83
N ALA A 426 -2.25 -9.41 -3.17
CA ALA A 426 -2.49 -10.57 -2.30
C ALA A 426 -2.44 -11.89 -3.08
N SER A 427 -2.94 -11.90 -4.33
CA SER A 427 -2.91 -13.07 -5.21
C SER A 427 -1.50 -13.35 -5.70
N LEU A 428 -0.83 -12.31 -6.22
CA LEU A 428 0.53 -12.40 -6.74
C LEU A 428 1.53 -12.83 -5.67
N SER A 429 1.49 -12.21 -4.49
CA SER A 429 2.36 -12.54 -3.37
C SER A 429 2.22 -14.00 -2.95
N TYR A 430 0.96 -14.48 -2.84
CA TYR A 430 0.71 -15.86 -2.46
C TYR A 430 1.25 -16.86 -3.48
N MET A 431 1.02 -16.63 -4.78
CA MET A 431 1.55 -17.50 -5.84
C MET A 431 3.09 -17.51 -5.85
N ASN A 432 3.69 -16.32 -5.75
CA ASN A 432 5.15 -16.17 -5.76
C ASN A 432 5.83 -16.87 -4.58
N GLU A 433 5.28 -16.75 -3.38
CA GLU A 433 5.80 -17.45 -2.20
C GLU A 433 5.76 -18.97 -2.36
N LYS A 434 4.71 -19.49 -3.01
CA LYS A 434 4.52 -20.95 -3.18
C LYS A 434 5.44 -21.58 -4.20
N VAL A 435 6.01 -20.79 -5.09
CA VAL A 435 7.00 -21.25 -6.08
C VAL A 435 8.41 -20.78 -5.77
N GLY A 436 8.65 -20.13 -4.62
CA GLY A 436 9.95 -19.62 -4.23
C GLY A 436 10.48 -18.51 -5.15
N ALA A 437 9.60 -17.61 -5.58
CA ALA A 437 9.93 -16.59 -6.58
C ALA A 437 11.02 -15.59 -6.12
N GLU A 438 11.38 -15.59 -4.85
CA GLU A 438 12.53 -14.86 -4.33
C GLU A 438 13.89 -15.44 -4.80
N SER A 439 13.90 -16.70 -5.28
CA SER A 439 15.12 -17.36 -5.79
C SER A 439 14.92 -18.02 -7.15
N VAL A 440 13.67 -18.32 -7.52
CA VAL A 440 13.30 -18.91 -8.82
C VAL A 440 12.60 -17.85 -9.67
N PRO A 441 13.16 -17.46 -10.81
CA PRO A 441 12.54 -16.45 -11.66
C PRO A 441 11.21 -16.92 -12.26
N VAL A 442 10.28 -15.96 -12.42
CA VAL A 442 8.95 -16.21 -12.95
C VAL A 442 8.67 -15.39 -14.20
N PHE A 443 7.89 -15.96 -15.12
CA PHE A 443 7.29 -15.28 -16.24
C PHE A 443 5.77 -15.26 -16.07
N TYR A 444 5.17 -14.13 -16.43
CA TYR A 444 3.71 -13.99 -16.42
C TYR A 444 3.22 -13.79 -17.84
N ILE A 445 2.32 -14.66 -18.28
CA ILE A 445 1.56 -14.51 -19.53
C ILE A 445 0.15 -14.11 -19.15
N ARG A 446 -0.37 -13.10 -19.80
CA ARG A 446 -1.70 -12.58 -19.52
C ARG A 446 -2.76 -13.50 -20.13
N GLY A 447 -3.75 -13.90 -19.34
CA GLY A 447 -4.98 -14.52 -19.81
C GLY A 447 -6.10 -13.50 -19.99
N ASN A 448 -7.30 -13.97 -20.30
CA ASN A 448 -8.43 -13.09 -20.49
C ASN A 448 -9.04 -12.57 -19.17
N HIS A 449 -8.75 -13.17 -18.03
CA HIS A 449 -9.18 -12.67 -16.74
C HIS A 449 -8.30 -11.52 -16.23
N GLU A 450 -7.01 -11.48 -16.54
CA GLU A 450 -6.12 -10.37 -16.15
C GLU A 450 -6.46 -9.05 -16.83
N ILE A 451 -7.19 -9.05 -17.95
CA ILE A 451 -7.53 -7.83 -18.70
C ILE A 451 -8.88 -7.23 -18.33
N ARG A 452 -9.62 -7.89 -17.47
CA ARG A 452 -10.94 -7.45 -16.99
C ARG A 452 -10.80 -6.60 -15.73
N ASN A 453 -11.82 -5.78 -15.46
CA ASN A 453 -11.97 -4.99 -14.26
C ASN A 453 -10.97 -3.82 -14.09
N ALA A 454 -11.16 -3.03 -13.04
CA ALA A 454 -10.61 -1.68 -12.88
C ALA A 454 -9.08 -1.62 -12.72
N TYR A 455 -8.45 -2.67 -12.20
CA TYR A 455 -7.00 -2.70 -11.98
C TYR A 455 -6.21 -3.48 -13.05
N SER A 456 -6.84 -3.89 -14.15
CA SER A 456 -6.18 -4.66 -15.21
C SER A 456 -4.91 -3.99 -15.77
N ILE A 457 -4.96 -2.69 -16.04
CA ILE A 457 -3.79 -1.92 -16.47
C ILE A 457 -2.78 -1.74 -15.32
N GLY A 458 -3.26 -1.64 -14.08
CA GLY A 458 -2.41 -1.54 -12.89
C GLY A 458 -1.48 -2.74 -12.67
N LEU A 459 -1.81 -3.92 -13.21
CA LEU A 459 -0.93 -5.09 -13.18
C LEU A 459 0.45 -4.83 -13.79
N ARG A 460 0.57 -3.89 -14.73
CA ARG A 460 1.87 -3.49 -15.32
C ARG A 460 2.84 -2.89 -14.30
N SER A 461 2.35 -2.35 -13.20
CA SER A 461 3.22 -1.89 -12.11
C SER A 461 3.80 -3.03 -11.28
N LEU A 462 3.14 -4.18 -11.26
CA LEU A 462 3.50 -5.37 -10.49
C LEU A 462 4.29 -6.39 -11.31
N LEU A 463 3.93 -6.53 -12.60
CA LEU A 463 4.49 -7.51 -13.52
C LEU A 463 5.53 -6.87 -14.44
N ASP A 464 6.54 -7.64 -14.78
CA ASP A 464 7.57 -7.25 -15.74
C ASP A 464 7.47 -8.13 -16.98
N TYR A 465 7.39 -7.50 -18.15
CA TYR A 465 7.22 -8.19 -19.41
C TYR A 465 8.45 -8.01 -20.30
N VAL A 466 8.71 -8.99 -21.16
CA VAL A 466 9.81 -8.92 -22.13
C VAL A 466 9.62 -7.70 -23.04
N ASP A 467 10.62 -6.82 -23.11
CA ASP A 467 10.58 -5.57 -23.90
C ASP A 467 9.37 -4.67 -23.57
N ASP A 468 8.90 -4.72 -22.32
CA ASP A 468 7.70 -4.00 -21.83
C ASP A 468 6.43 -4.32 -22.66
N LYS A 469 6.33 -5.52 -23.24
CA LYS A 469 5.18 -6.02 -23.97
C LYS A 469 4.63 -7.28 -23.35
N THR A 470 3.30 -7.47 -23.40
CA THR A 470 2.65 -8.68 -22.89
C THR A 470 2.92 -9.93 -23.76
N TYR A 471 3.71 -9.76 -24.84
CA TYR A 471 4.19 -10.80 -25.71
C TYR A 471 5.67 -10.56 -26.05
N GLY A 472 6.39 -11.60 -26.37
CA GLY A 472 7.81 -11.50 -26.70
C GLY A 472 8.45 -12.87 -26.80
N SER A 473 9.77 -12.89 -26.87
CA SER A 473 10.54 -14.12 -26.91
C SER A 473 11.82 -14.01 -26.08
N PHE A 474 12.27 -15.14 -25.57
CA PHE A 474 13.53 -15.22 -24.83
C PHE A 474 14.21 -16.57 -25.06
N ASN A 475 15.50 -16.62 -24.79
CA ASN A 475 16.24 -17.86 -24.74
C ASN A 475 16.46 -18.31 -23.29
N TRP A 476 16.24 -19.59 -23.02
CA TRP A 476 16.80 -20.26 -21.87
C TRP A 476 17.86 -21.25 -22.39
N GLY A 477 19.11 -20.88 -22.25
CA GLY A 477 20.19 -21.58 -22.92
C GLY A 477 19.98 -21.65 -24.44
N ASP A 478 19.99 -22.87 -24.96
CA ASP A 478 19.79 -23.15 -26.40
C ASP A 478 18.32 -23.31 -26.83
N THR A 479 17.37 -23.09 -25.91
CA THR A 479 15.94 -23.23 -26.19
C THR A 479 15.29 -21.87 -26.33
N ARG A 480 14.54 -21.66 -27.43
CA ARG A 480 13.78 -20.46 -27.71
C ARG A 480 12.34 -20.59 -27.22
N PHE A 481 11.90 -19.67 -26.39
CA PHE A 481 10.52 -19.53 -25.94
C PHE A 481 9.88 -18.32 -26.64
N VAL A 482 8.69 -18.54 -27.21
CA VAL A 482 7.87 -17.49 -27.80
C VAL A 482 6.56 -17.40 -27.02
N MET A 483 6.31 -16.26 -26.42
CA MET A 483 5.12 -15.98 -25.61
C MET A 483 4.19 -15.05 -26.39
N LEU A 484 2.91 -15.41 -26.49
CA LEU A 484 1.90 -14.58 -27.15
C LEU A 484 0.74 -14.28 -26.20
N ASP A 485 0.14 -13.12 -26.41
CA ASP A 485 -1.02 -12.62 -25.68
C ASP A 485 -2.24 -12.63 -26.61
N CYS A 486 -3.13 -13.57 -26.46
CA CYS A 486 -4.33 -13.71 -27.30
C CYS A 486 -5.38 -12.60 -27.06
N GLY A 487 -5.21 -11.79 -26.01
CA GLY A 487 -6.21 -10.83 -25.58
C GLY A 487 -7.44 -11.52 -24.97
N GLU A 488 -8.62 -11.13 -25.39
CA GLU A 488 -9.90 -11.60 -24.85
C GLU A 488 -10.55 -12.69 -25.72
N ASP A 489 -11.43 -13.47 -25.13
CA ASP A 489 -12.20 -14.56 -25.75
C ASP A 489 -13.47 -14.09 -26.49
N LYS A 490 -13.65 -12.78 -26.63
CA LYS A 490 -14.76 -12.11 -27.33
C LYS A 490 -14.24 -11.05 -28.30
N TYR A 491 -15.06 -10.69 -29.28
CA TYR A 491 -14.74 -9.62 -30.22
C TYR A 491 -14.78 -8.23 -29.52
N ASP A 492 -14.00 -7.29 -30.02
CA ASP A 492 -13.80 -5.97 -29.38
C ASP A 492 -15.08 -5.14 -29.32
N GLU A 493 -16.01 -5.32 -30.27
CA GLU A 493 -17.31 -4.65 -30.32
C GLU A 493 -18.33 -5.25 -29.33
N ASN A 494 -17.96 -6.28 -28.56
CA ASN A 494 -18.87 -6.85 -27.58
C ASN A 494 -19.27 -5.75 -26.57
N PRO A 495 -20.59 -5.55 -26.35
CA PRO A 495 -21.09 -4.47 -25.49
C PRO A 495 -20.53 -4.46 -24.07
N VAL A 496 -20.03 -5.59 -23.56
CA VAL A 496 -19.43 -5.70 -22.22
C VAL A 496 -18.12 -4.91 -22.07
N TYR A 497 -17.46 -4.55 -23.17
CA TYR A 497 -16.21 -3.78 -23.16
C TYR A 497 -16.39 -2.27 -23.34
N TYR A 498 -17.59 -1.81 -23.70
CA TYR A 498 -17.91 -0.39 -23.89
C TYR A 498 -16.96 0.34 -24.87
N GLY A 499 -16.28 -0.38 -25.76
CA GLY A 499 -15.30 0.18 -26.72
C GLY A 499 -13.95 0.56 -26.09
N PHE A 500 -13.58 -0.02 -24.95
CA PHE A 500 -12.31 0.26 -24.29
C PHE A 500 -11.17 -0.68 -24.68
N ASN A 501 -11.40 -1.61 -25.62
CA ASN A 501 -10.45 -2.60 -26.07
C ASN A 501 -10.07 -2.39 -27.55
N ASP A 502 -8.84 -2.83 -27.89
CA ASP A 502 -8.35 -3.03 -29.27
C ASP A 502 -7.46 -4.28 -29.32
N PHE A 503 -8.04 -5.44 -28.99
CA PHE A 503 -7.31 -6.70 -29.06
C PHE A 503 -7.10 -7.17 -30.50
N SER A 504 -7.90 -6.68 -31.43
CA SER A 504 -7.68 -6.89 -32.87
C SER A 504 -6.38 -6.22 -33.32
N GLY A 505 -6.11 -5.00 -32.88
CA GLY A 505 -4.83 -4.32 -33.12
C GLY A 505 -3.67 -5.05 -32.46
N LEU A 506 -3.82 -5.45 -31.19
CA LEU A 506 -2.80 -6.22 -30.46
C LEU A 506 -2.43 -7.53 -31.17
N ARG A 507 -3.41 -8.28 -31.71
CA ARG A 507 -3.15 -9.52 -32.45
C ARG A 507 -2.43 -9.28 -33.77
N LYS A 508 -2.73 -8.20 -34.48
CA LYS A 508 -2.01 -7.81 -35.72
C LYS A 508 -0.56 -7.43 -35.42
N ASP A 509 -0.30 -6.65 -34.38
CA ASP A 509 1.05 -6.34 -33.94
C ASP A 509 1.85 -7.61 -33.63
N GLN A 510 1.19 -8.61 -33.04
CA GLN A 510 1.81 -9.90 -32.77
C GLN A 510 1.97 -10.78 -34.02
N ALA A 511 1.10 -10.67 -35.01
CA ALA A 511 1.32 -11.32 -36.31
C ALA A 511 2.61 -10.80 -36.97
N ASP A 512 2.84 -9.47 -36.93
CA ASP A 512 4.07 -8.87 -37.42
C ASP A 512 5.30 -9.27 -36.58
N PHE A 513 5.17 -9.33 -35.25
CA PHE A 513 6.20 -9.84 -34.35
C PHE A 513 6.53 -11.30 -34.67
N LEU A 514 5.54 -12.17 -34.71
CA LEU A 514 5.71 -13.59 -34.93
C LEU A 514 6.36 -13.89 -36.28
N ASN A 515 5.97 -13.15 -37.33
CA ASN A 515 6.59 -13.26 -38.65
C ASN A 515 8.06 -12.86 -38.64
N LYS A 516 8.45 -11.86 -37.87
CA LYS A 516 9.87 -11.48 -37.68
C LYS A 516 10.60 -12.52 -36.83
N GLU A 517 9.96 -13.00 -35.77
CA GLU A 517 10.53 -13.92 -34.81
C GLU A 517 10.90 -15.25 -35.46
N VAL A 518 9.98 -15.89 -36.22
CA VAL A 518 10.23 -17.19 -36.85
C VAL A 518 11.30 -17.13 -37.96
N ASN A 519 11.66 -15.92 -38.44
CA ASN A 519 12.72 -15.66 -39.41
C ASN A 519 13.98 -15.06 -38.75
N SER A 520 14.04 -15.00 -37.41
CA SER A 520 15.21 -14.48 -36.72
C SER A 520 16.32 -15.54 -36.60
N SER A 521 17.57 -15.07 -36.46
CA SER A 521 18.72 -15.94 -36.24
C SER A 521 18.59 -16.72 -34.92
N GLU A 522 18.04 -16.09 -33.87
CA GLU A 522 17.82 -16.68 -32.57
C GLU A 522 16.83 -17.84 -32.64
N PHE A 523 15.76 -17.68 -33.42
CA PHE A 523 14.78 -18.75 -33.62
C PHE A 523 15.35 -19.86 -34.50
N GLU A 524 16.07 -19.53 -35.57
CA GLU A 524 16.66 -20.50 -36.48
C GLU A 524 17.73 -21.37 -35.82
N LEU A 525 18.59 -20.77 -34.99
CA LEU A 525 19.71 -21.44 -34.33
C LEU A 525 19.29 -22.22 -33.05
N ALA A 526 18.12 -21.96 -32.52
CA ALA A 526 17.66 -22.64 -31.32
C ALA A 526 17.57 -24.16 -31.51
N ALA A 527 18.03 -24.95 -30.54
CA ALA A 527 17.92 -26.39 -30.54
C ALA A 527 16.46 -26.85 -30.38
N LYS A 528 15.71 -26.17 -29.53
CA LYS A 528 14.27 -26.38 -29.33
C LYS A 528 13.51 -25.07 -29.35
N ARG A 529 12.22 -25.14 -29.69
CA ARG A 529 11.32 -23.98 -29.80
C ARG A 529 10.01 -24.27 -29.13
N VAL A 530 9.61 -23.46 -28.15
CA VAL A 530 8.39 -23.62 -27.35
C VAL A 530 7.51 -22.41 -27.55
N LEU A 531 6.26 -22.63 -27.95
CA LEU A 531 5.24 -21.60 -28.08
C LEU A 531 4.33 -21.66 -26.85
N ILE A 532 4.13 -20.52 -26.20
CA ILE A 532 3.29 -20.43 -25.00
C ILE A 532 2.31 -19.27 -25.15
N HIS A 533 1.04 -19.55 -24.95
CA HIS A 533 -0.03 -18.57 -24.89
C HIS A 533 -1.24 -19.13 -24.14
N HIS A 534 -2.06 -18.27 -23.55
CA HIS A 534 -3.15 -18.73 -22.70
C HIS A 534 -4.30 -19.33 -23.52
N ILE A 535 -4.96 -18.55 -24.38
CA ILE A 535 -6.07 -19.03 -25.20
C ILE A 535 -5.53 -19.88 -26.36
N PRO A 536 -5.95 -21.15 -26.52
CA PRO A 536 -5.42 -22.00 -27.58
C PRO A 536 -5.71 -21.46 -29.00
N VAL A 537 -4.70 -21.41 -29.86
CA VAL A 537 -4.88 -21.15 -31.30
C VAL A 537 -5.46 -22.38 -31.99
N TYR A 538 -5.05 -23.56 -31.56
CA TYR A 538 -5.57 -24.85 -32.04
C TYR A 538 -6.24 -25.59 -30.88
N GLY A 539 -7.37 -26.29 -31.17
CA GLY A 539 -8.08 -27.13 -30.19
C GLY A 539 -9.26 -26.46 -29.49
N LEU A 540 -9.63 -25.25 -29.88
CA LEU A 540 -10.94 -24.69 -29.52
C LEU A 540 -12.07 -25.37 -30.29
N GLY A 541 -13.30 -25.34 -29.75
CA GLY A 541 -14.49 -25.89 -30.42
C GLY A 541 -14.77 -25.19 -31.76
N GLU A 542 -15.41 -25.92 -32.70
CA GLU A 542 -15.68 -25.44 -34.07
C GLU A 542 -16.40 -24.08 -34.18
N ASN A 543 -17.15 -23.68 -33.18
CA ASN A 543 -17.91 -22.42 -33.15
C ASN A 543 -17.33 -21.39 -32.16
N SER A 544 -16.13 -21.63 -31.65
CA SER A 544 -15.48 -20.69 -30.74
C SER A 544 -14.92 -19.48 -31.47
N TYR A 545 -14.99 -18.31 -30.86
CA TYR A 545 -14.31 -17.13 -31.35
C TYR A 545 -12.79 -17.34 -31.25
N ASN A 546 -12.09 -17.39 -32.37
CA ASN A 546 -10.66 -17.69 -32.41
C ASN A 546 -9.93 -16.83 -33.46
N PRO A 547 -9.89 -15.51 -33.29
CA PRO A 547 -9.23 -14.61 -34.24
C PRO A 547 -7.72 -14.80 -34.31
N SER A 548 -7.10 -15.38 -33.26
CA SER A 548 -5.67 -15.69 -33.26
C SER A 548 -5.32 -16.74 -34.31
N LEU A 549 -6.21 -17.67 -34.61
CA LEU A 549 -5.99 -18.61 -35.71
C LEU A 549 -6.02 -17.91 -37.08
N ASP A 550 -6.94 -16.96 -37.26
CA ASP A 550 -7.06 -16.20 -38.50
C ASP A 550 -5.83 -15.32 -38.75
N GLU A 551 -5.30 -14.68 -37.69
CA GLU A 551 -4.16 -13.73 -37.78
C GLU A 551 -2.80 -14.45 -37.80
N TRP A 552 -2.61 -15.51 -37.03
CA TRP A 552 -1.31 -16.16 -36.81
C TRP A 552 -1.17 -17.52 -37.49
N GLY A 553 -2.28 -18.15 -37.83
CA GLY A 553 -2.30 -19.54 -38.33
C GLY A 553 -1.44 -19.77 -39.57
N ALA A 554 -1.36 -18.81 -40.46
CA ALA A 554 -0.52 -18.91 -41.66
C ALA A 554 0.99 -19.00 -41.34
N VAL A 555 1.46 -18.20 -40.38
CA VAL A 555 2.86 -18.23 -39.91
C VAL A 555 3.13 -19.46 -39.09
N LEU A 556 2.22 -19.81 -38.17
CA LEU A 556 2.37 -20.98 -37.26
C LEU A 556 2.39 -22.30 -38.02
N LYS A 557 1.69 -22.38 -39.16
CA LYS A 557 1.62 -23.59 -39.99
C LYS A 557 2.98 -24.08 -40.45
N ASP A 558 3.87 -23.15 -40.77
CA ASP A 558 5.20 -23.45 -41.33
C ASP A 558 6.33 -23.32 -40.27
N ALA A 559 6.01 -22.85 -39.06
CA ALA A 559 6.99 -22.65 -37.99
C ALA A 559 7.34 -23.96 -37.27
N PRO A 560 8.64 -24.32 -37.13
CA PRO A 560 9.07 -25.59 -36.56
C PRO A 560 9.10 -25.56 -35.03
N PHE A 561 7.96 -25.27 -34.39
CA PHE A 561 7.83 -25.40 -32.94
C PHE A 561 7.83 -26.89 -32.53
N ASN A 562 8.44 -27.18 -31.38
CA ASN A 562 8.40 -28.50 -30.79
C ASN A 562 7.09 -28.78 -30.02
N VAL A 563 6.49 -27.72 -29.47
CA VAL A 563 5.22 -27.80 -28.73
C VAL A 563 4.58 -26.43 -28.60
N ALA A 564 3.25 -26.36 -28.58
CA ALA A 564 2.48 -25.23 -28.05
C ALA A 564 1.82 -25.63 -26.71
N ILE A 565 1.94 -24.74 -25.70
CA ILE A 565 1.41 -24.95 -24.34
C ILE A 565 0.37 -23.87 -24.06
N ASN A 566 -0.82 -24.29 -23.63
CA ASN A 566 -2.01 -23.44 -23.50
C ASN A 566 -2.77 -23.72 -22.18
N GLY A 567 -3.78 -22.90 -21.89
CA GLY A 567 -4.75 -23.05 -20.80
C GLY A 567 -6.18 -22.79 -21.28
N HIS A 568 -6.94 -21.96 -20.53
CA HIS A 568 -8.23 -21.35 -20.89
C HIS A 568 -9.43 -22.30 -20.92
N THR A 569 -9.32 -23.48 -21.52
CA THR A 569 -10.48 -24.36 -21.73
C THR A 569 -10.95 -25.08 -20.47
N HIS A 570 -10.18 -25.02 -19.40
CA HIS A 570 -10.39 -25.74 -18.14
C HIS A 570 -10.47 -27.26 -18.30
N ARG A 571 -9.96 -27.80 -19.40
CA ARG A 571 -9.94 -29.23 -19.70
C ARG A 571 -8.60 -29.62 -20.28
N PHE A 572 -7.95 -30.59 -19.66
CA PHE A 572 -6.73 -31.14 -20.22
C PHE A 572 -6.99 -31.75 -21.59
N ALA A 573 -6.17 -31.40 -22.58
CA ALA A 573 -6.17 -32.01 -23.90
C ALA A 573 -4.74 -32.10 -24.47
N TYR A 574 -4.50 -33.16 -25.22
CA TYR A 574 -3.29 -33.34 -26.01
C TYR A 574 -3.68 -33.62 -27.48
N HIS A 575 -3.17 -32.78 -28.37
CA HIS A 575 -3.35 -32.90 -29.81
C HIS A 575 -2.02 -33.20 -30.46
N PRO A 576 -1.81 -34.42 -31.01
CA PRO A 576 -0.60 -34.72 -31.79
C PRO A 576 -0.48 -33.80 -33.00
N GLU A 577 0.73 -33.68 -33.51
CA GLU A 577 0.99 -32.99 -34.78
C GLU A 577 0.03 -33.46 -35.88
N ASN A 578 -0.46 -32.56 -36.70
CA ASN A 578 -1.39 -32.79 -37.83
C ASN A 578 -2.77 -33.40 -37.45
N SER A 579 -3.18 -33.39 -36.20
CA SER A 579 -4.46 -33.97 -35.75
C SER A 579 -5.65 -33.02 -35.85
N ILE A 580 -5.43 -31.72 -35.75
CA ILE A 580 -6.45 -30.65 -35.73
C ILE A 580 -6.04 -29.44 -36.59
N GLY A 581 -5.21 -29.62 -37.60
CA GLY A 581 -4.67 -28.55 -38.46
C GLY A 581 -3.40 -27.89 -37.91
N ASN A 582 -2.86 -28.37 -36.82
CA ASN A 582 -1.64 -27.96 -36.15
C ASN A 582 -0.41 -28.65 -36.77
N SER A 583 0.70 -27.94 -36.94
CA SER A 583 1.97 -28.46 -37.47
C SER A 583 2.91 -28.98 -36.40
N PHE A 584 2.57 -28.82 -35.14
CA PHE A 584 3.32 -29.22 -33.95
C PHE A 584 2.36 -29.72 -32.86
N PRO A 585 2.82 -30.49 -31.87
CA PRO A 585 1.99 -30.93 -30.76
C PRO A 585 1.41 -29.74 -30.00
N VAL A 586 0.13 -29.86 -29.59
CA VAL A 586 -0.56 -28.85 -28.76
C VAL A 586 -1.00 -29.49 -27.46
N VAL A 587 -0.64 -28.85 -26.33
CA VAL A 587 -1.03 -29.28 -24.99
C VAL A 587 -1.83 -28.15 -24.34
N ILE A 588 -3.04 -28.50 -23.91
CA ILE A 588 -3.93 -27.57 -23.20
C ILE A 588 -4.02 -28.04 -21.76
N GLY A 589 -3.66 -27.18 -20.83
CA GLY A 589 -3.75 -27.44 -19.40
C GLY A 589 -5.18 -27.52 -18.90
N GLY A 590 -5.36 -28.16 -17.77
CA GLY A 590 -6.64 -28.25 -17.09
C GLY A 590 -7.05 -26.98 -16.39
N GLY A 591 -8.19 -27.02 -15.74
CA GLY A 591 -8.86 -25.84 -15.21
C GLY A 591 -8.66 -25.56 -13.73
N ASN A 592 -9.60 -24.82 -13.20
CA ASN A 592 -9.53 -24.11 -11.95
C ASN A 592 -10.07 -24.86 -10.70
N ASN A 593 -10.14 -26.17 -10.73
CA ASN A 593 -10.57 -26.98 -9.60
C ASN A 593 -9.74 -28.28 -9.49
N ALA A 594 -9.74 -28.92 -8.33
CA ALA A 594 -8.90 -30.08 -8.05
C ALA A 594 -9.16 -31.29 -8.96
N GLU A 595 -10.33 -31.38 -9.61
CA GLU A 595 -10.66 -32.51 -10.51
C GLU A 595 -10.05 -32.31 -11.91
N SER A 596 -9.99 -31.06 -12.38
CA SER A 596 -9.58 -30.71 -13.74
C SER A 596 -8.21 -30.05 -13.85
N ALA A 597 -7.71 -29.49 -12.76
CA ALA A 597 -6.47 -28.69 -12.76
C ALA A 597 -5.22 -29.56 -13.02
N THR A 598 -4.24 -28.95 -13.70
CA THR A 598 -2.98 -29.61 -14.04
C THR A 598 -1.78 -28.72 -13.76
N VAL A 599 -0.65 -29.36 -13.44
CA VAL A 599 0.69 -28.75 -13.50
C VAL A 599 1.45 -29.41 -14.65
N MET A 600 2.18 -28.59 -15.39
CA MET A 600 3.01 -29.05 -16.50
C MET A 600 4.48 -28.87 -16.13
N ILE A 601 5.28 -29.90 -16.42
CA ILE A 601 6.71 -29.92 -16.16
C ILE A 601 7.39 -30.11 -17.53
N LEU A 602 8.02 -29.04 -18.01
CA LEU A 602 8.83 -29.08 -19.22
C LEU A 602 10.30 -29.25 -18.82
N GLU A 603 10.90 -30.32 -19.30
CA GLU A 603 12.27 -30.71 -18.95
C GLU A 603 13.09 -30.95 -20.22
N LYS A 604 14.29 -30.41 -20.25
CA LYS A 604 15.28 -30.68 -21.30
C LYS A 604 16.57 -31.19 -20.66
N GLU A 605 17.07 -32.31 -21.14
CA GLU A 605 18.35 -32.91 -20.79
C GLU A 605 19.14 -33.17 -22.08
N GLY A 606 20.21 -32.42 -22.31
CA GLY A 606 20.97 -32.41 -23.55
C GLY A 606 20.05 -32.12 -24.76
N SER A 607 20.01 -33.00 -25.74
CA SER A 607 19.15 -32.86 -26.94
C SER A 607 17.70 -33.28 -26.74
N GLU A 608 17.41 -33.99 -25.65
CA GLU A 608 16.08 -34.54 -25.36
C GLU A 608 15.22 -33.52 -24.59
N MET A 609 14.03 -33.23 -25.09
CA MET A 609 13.05 -32.41 -24.39
C MET A 609 11.78 -33.22 -24.14
N SER A 610 11.21 -33.13 -22.98
CA SER A 610 9.98 -33.84 -22.61
C SER A 610 9.01 -32.93 -21.84
N LEU A 611 7.71 -33.20 -22.00
CA LEU A 611 6.65 -32.57 -21.25
C LEU A 611 5.87 -33.63 -20.47
N ARG A 612 5.74 -33.39 -19.17
CA ARG A 612 4.88 -34.19 -18.28
C ARG A 612 3.72 -33.30 -17.80
N VAL A 613 2.54 -33.90 -17.76
CA VAL A 613 1.35 -33.21 -17.21
C VAL A 613 0.81 -34.08 -16.08
N LEU A 614 0.72 -33.48 -14.90
CA LEU A 614 0.17 -34.11 -13.69
C LEU A 614 -1.16 -33.44 -13.34
N ASN A 615 -2.15 -34.20 -12.88
CA ASN A 615 -3.32 -33.61 -12.25
C ASN A 615 -3.05 -33.24 -10.78
N ALA A 616 -4.00 -32.60 -10.12
CA ALA A 616 -3.86 -32.15 -8.73
C ALA A 616 -3.64 -33.28 -7.70
N ASN A 617 -3.87 -34.56 -8.08
CA ASN A 617 -3.59 -35.73 -7.25
C ASN A 617 -2.22 -36.37 -7.57
N GLY A 618 -1.40 -35.74 -8.42
CA GLY A 618 -0.10 -36.24 -8.82
C GLY A 618 -0.16 -37.39 -9.86
N VAL A 619 -1.31 -37.65 -10.44
CA VAL A 619 -1.44 -38.68 -11.50
C VAL A 619 -0.93 -38.11 -12.82
N GLU A 620 -0.01 -38.82 -13.46
CA GLU A 620 0.54 -38.44 -14.76
C GLU A 620 -0.51 -38.69 -15.87
N LEU A 621 -0.99 -37.60 -16.48
CA LEU A 621 -1.95 -37.61 -17.57
C LEU A 621 -1.26 -37.71 -18.94
N LEU A 622 -0.03 -37.15 -19.04
CA LEU A 622 0.79 -37.17 -20.23
C LEU A 622 2.27 -37.25 -19.86
N LYS A 623 3.02 -38.06 -20.59
CA LYS A 623 4.47 -37.97 -20.70
C LYS A 623 4.83 -38.07 -22.18
N LYS A 624 5.45 -37.00 -22.71
CA LYS A 624 5.72 -36.87 -24.15
C LYS A 624 7.14 -36.37 -24.40
N SER A 625 7.89 -37.08 -25.22
CA SER A 625 9.14 -36.58 -25.81
C SER A 625 8.79 -35.63 -26.98
N LEU A 626 9.50 -34.47 -27.05
CA LEU A 626 9.24 -33.36 -27.97
C LEU A 626 10.39 -33.12 -28.95
#